data_c1edff8003bfa34898341707f04b6938
#
_entry.id   c1edff8003bfa34898341707f04b6938
#
_cell.length_a   1.000
_cell.length_b   1.000
_cell.length_c   1.000
_cell.angle_alpha   90.00
_cell.angle_beta   90.00
_cell.angle_gamma   90.00
#
_symmetry.space_group_name_H-M   'P 1'
#
loop_
_entity.id
_entity.type
_entity.pdbx_description
1 polymer ?
#
loop_
_entity_poly.entity_id
_entity_poly.type
_entity_poly.pdbx_seq_one_letter_code
_entity_poly.pdbx_strand_id
1 'polypeptide(L)' 'MYTTTRCGDCRRAKRFLDTWRVPYEEINIEDTPGAAEFVVKANQGRRSLPTFEVAGRVFSCSPFDPETLARELNIADAY' A
#
# COMPACT_ATOMS: atom_id res chain seq x y z
N MET A 1 -0.13 -1.92 -5.22
CA MET A 1 -0.21 -2.07 -3.75
C MET A 1 0.17 -3.49 -3.36
N TYR A 2 1.15 -3.60 -2.52
CA TYR A 2 1.61 -4.90 -2.02
C TYR A 2 0.87 -5.23 -0.73
N THR A 3 0.26 -6.41 -0.67
CA THR A 3 -0.61 -6.80 0.43
C THR A 3 -0.34 -8.24 0.87
N THR A 4 -0.96 -8.64 1.97
CA THR A 4 -1.06 -10.04 2.36
C THR A 4 -2.49 -10.32 2.83
N THR A 5 -2.84 -11.59 2.90
CA THR A 5 -4.23 -12.03 3.16
C THR A 5 -4.74 -11.58 4.53
N ARG A 6 -3.87 -11.52 5.53
CA ARG A 6 -4.27 -11.21 6.91
C ARG A 6 -3.85 -9.81 7.35
N CYS A 7 -3.93 -8.85 6.47
CA CYS A 7 -3.50 -7.50 6.77
C CYS A 7 -4.71 -6.58 6.95
N GLY A 8 -4.99 -6.18 8.19
CA GLY A 8 -6.08 -5.24 8.47
C GLY A 8 -5.87 -3.88 7.85
N ASP A 9 -4.63 -3.39 7.89
CA ASP A 9 -4.29 -2.11 7.27
C ASP A 9 -4.44 -2.16 5.76
N CYS A 10 -4.15 -3.30 5.14
CA CYS A 10 -4.35 -3.49 3.71
C CYS A 10 -5.83 -3.39 3.35
N ARG A 11 -6.70 -3.97 4.16
CA ARG A 11 -8.14 -3.90 3.94
C ARG A 11 -8.65 -2.46 4.06
N ARG A 12 -8.16 -1.72 5.04
CA ARG A 12 -8.52 -0.32 5.22
C ARG A 12 -8.06 0.52 4.03
N ALA A 13 -6.84 0.28 3.57
CA ALA A 13 -6.30 0.98 2.41
C ALA A 13 -7.11 0.68 1.16
N LYS A 14 -7.49 -0.57 0.93
CA LYS A 14 -8.31 -0.93 -0.23
C LYS A 14 -9.66 -0.23 -0.19
N ARG A 15 -10.28 -0.17 0.98
CA ARG A 15 -11.56 0.53 1.14
C ARG A 15 -11.41 2.02 0.83
N PHE A 16 -10.32 2.62 1.29
CA PHE A 16 -10.04 4.02 0.99
C PHE A 16 -9.90 4.24 -0.52
N LEU A 17 -9.09 3.41 -1.18
CA LEU A 17 -8.87 3.54 -2.62
C LEU A 17 -10.16 3.35 -3.40
N ASP A 18 -10.99 2.39 -3.01
CA ASP A 18 -12.26 2.14 -3.67
C ASP A 18 -13.23 3.32 -3.47
N THR A 19 -13.26 3.89 -2.27
CA THR A 19 -14.10 5.04 -1.96
C THR A 19 -13.77 6.24 -2.85
N TRP A 20 -12.49 6.50 -3.05
CA TRP A 20 -12.03 7.62 -3.85
C TRP A 20 -11.80 7.26 -5.30
N ARG A 21 -12.17 6.04 -5.70
CA ARG A 21 -12.10 5.54 -7.07
C ARG A 21 -10.69 5.65 -7.66
N VAL A 22 -9.70 5.34 -6.84
CA VAL A 22 -8.30 5.31 -7.28
C VAL A 22 -8.02 3.93 -7.84
N PRO A 23 -7.66 3.81 -9.13
CA PRO A 23 -7.32 2.49 -9.69
C PRO A 23 -5.99 2.02 -9.12
N TYR A 24 -5.91 0.73 -8.84
CA TYR A 24 -4.67 0.14 -8.34
C TYR A 24 -4.60 -1.34 -8.71
N GLU A 25 -3.38 -1.85 -8.74
CA GLU A 25 -3.12 -3.27 -8.90
C GLU A 25 -2.71 -3.83 -7.54
N GLU A 26 -3.38 -4.90 -7.13
CA GLU A 26 -3.08 -5.54 -5.87
C GLU A 26 -2.13 -6.72 -6.10
N ILE A 27 -1.01 -6.72 -5.37
CA ILE A 27 -0.02 -7.78 -5.44
C ILE A 27 0.06 -8.45 -4.08
N ASN A 28 -0.43 -9.68 -3.99
CA ASN A 28 -0.33 -10.46 -2.76
C ASN A 28 1.08 -11.05 -2.68
N ILE A 29 1.83 -10.66 -1.65
CA ILE A 29 3.22 -11.06 -1.54
C ILE A 29 3.38 -12.55 -1.27
N GLU A 30 2.33 -13.23 -0.82
CA GLU A 30 2.38 -14.67 -0.59
C GLU A 30 2.26 -15.46 -1.88
N ASP A 31 1.63 -14.88 -2.90
CA ASP A 31 1.38 -15.55 -4.18
C ASP A 31 2.31 -15.11 -5.29
N THR A 32 3.11 -14.08 -5.07
CA THR A 32 3.96 -13.50 -6.12
C THR A 32 5.43 -13.68 -5.75
N PRO A 33 6.18 -14.52 -6.49
CA PRO A 33 7.59 -14.72 -6.20
C PRO A 33 8.38 -13.41 -6.24
N GLY A 34 9.20 -13.17 -5.24
CA GLY A 34 10.04 -11.99 -5.13
C GLY A 34 9.36 -10.77 -4.54
N ALA A 35 8.03 -10.79 -4.39
CA ALA A 35 7.31 -9.62 -3.90
C ALA A 35 7.60 -9.34 -2.42
N ALA A 36 7.69 -10.39 -1.60
CA ALA A 36 8.01 -10.22 -0.18
C ALA A 36 9.40 -9.62 0.00
N GLU A 37 10.37 -10.09 -0.77
CA GLU A 37 11.72 -9.55 -0.71
C GLU A 37 11.77 -8.09 -1.16
N PHE A 38 11.00 -7.76 -2.18
CA PHE A 38 10.91 -6.37 -2.64
C PHE A 38 10.39 -5.46 -1.53
N VAL A 39 9.32 -5.88 -0.85
CA VAL A 39 8.73 -5.11 0.25
C VAL A 39 9.73 -4.92 1.39
N VAL A 40 10.40 -5.98 1.80
CA VAL A 40 11.37 -5.94 2.90
C VAL A 40 12.53 -5.01 2.53
N LYS A 41 13.04 -5.12 1.32
CA LYS A 41 14.15 -4.29 0.86
C LYS A 41 13.75 -2.81 0.78
N ALA A 42 12.54 -2.53 0.29
CA ALA A 42 12.05 -1.17 0.16
C ALA A 42 11.80 -0.51 1.53
N ASN A 43 11.53 -1.32 2.56
CA ASN A 43 11.22 -0.83 3.90
C ASN A 43 12.35 -1.06 4.89
N GLN A 44 13.59 -1.12 4.39
CA GLN A 44 14.78 -1.17 5.23
C GLN A 44 14.80 -2.38 6.16
N GLY A 45 14.41 -3.54 5.64
CA GLY A 45 14.41 -4.78 6.37
C GLY A 45 13.11 -5.12 7.06
N ARG A 46 12.08 -4.28 6.93
CA ARG A 46 10.79 -4.51 7.57
C ARG A 46 9.74 -4.95 6.57
N ARG A 47 8.94 -5.94 6.97
CA ARG A 47 7.80 -6.39 6.17
C ARG A 47 6.59 -5.52 6.50
N SER A 48 6.61 -4.28 6.04
CA SER A 48 5.54 -3.32 6.31
C SER A 48 4.51 -3.35 5.19
N LEU A 49 3.26 -3.60 5.53
CA LEU A 49 2.16 -3.67 4.57
C LEU A 49 1.00 -2.81 5.05
N PRO A 50 0.26 -2.17 4.16
CA PRO A 50 0.47 -2.16 2.71
C PRO A 50 1.68 -1.32 2.31
N THR A 51 2.36 -1.74 1.24
CA THR A 51 3.42 -0.98 0.59
C THR A 51 2.93 -0.60 -0.79
N PHE A 52 3.17 0.64 -1.17
CA PHE A 52 2.69 1.19 -2.44
C PHE A 52 3.86 1.56 -3.34
N GLU A 53 3.69 1.33 -4.62
CA GLU A 53 4.59 1.82 -5.64
C GLU A 53 3.79 2.75 -6.54
N VAL A 54 4.16 4.04 -6.57
CA VAL A 54 3.43 5.07 -7.29
C VAL A 54 4.43 5.95 -8.04
N ALA A 55 4.37 5.93 -9.36
CA ALA A 55 5.20 6.80 -10.21
C ALA A 55 6.69 6.71 -9.84
N GLY A 56 7.19 5.52 -9.60
CA GLY A 56 8.59 5.29 -9.26
C GLY A 56 8.94 5.50 -7.80
N ARG A 57 7.99 5.93 -6.98
CA ARG A 57 8.19 6.08 -5.54
C ARG A 57 7.61 4.88 -4.80
N VAL A 58 8.27 4.46 -3.74
CA VAL A 58 7.81 3.34 -2.91
C VAL A 58 7.67 3.84 -1.48
N PHE A 59 6.52 3.56 -0.87
CA PHE A 59 6.27 3.94 0.52
C PHE A 59 5.33 2.93 1.16
N SER A 60 5.34 2.86 2.49
CA SER A 60 4.42 2.01 3.22
C SER A 60 3.45 2.88 4.02
N CYS A 61 2.27 2.33 4.31
CA CYS A 61 1.25 3.00 5.12
C CYS A 61 0.82 2.05 6.24
N SER A 62 1.73 1.84 7.18
CA SER A 62 1.51 0.94 8.31
C SER A 62 2.00 1.62 9.59
N PRO A 63 1.11 1.92 10.54
CA PRO A 63 -0.34 1.65 10.49
C PRO A 63 -1.04 2.51 9.45
N PHE A 64 -2.23 2.06 9.03
CA PHE A 64 -2.99 2.79 8.02
C PHE A 64 -3.35 4.19 8.49
N ASP A 65 -3.04 5.17 7.67
CA ASP A 65 -3.34 6.58 7.92
C ASP A 65 -3.90 7.19 6.64
N PRO A 66 -5.21 7.47 6.60
CA PRO A 66 -5.82 7.98 5.37
C PRO A 66 -5.26 9.33 4.93
N GLU A 67 -4.84 10.19 5.85
CA GLU A 67 -4.25 11.47 5.49
C GLU A 67 -2.93 11.27 4.73
N THR A 68 -2.09 10.38 5.24
CA THR A 68 -0.82 10.08 4.58
C THR A 68 -1.06 9.51 3.20
N LEU A 69 -1.99 8.56 3.08
CA LEU A 69 -2.28 7.94 1.79
C LEU A 69 -2.84 8.97 0.81
N ALA A 70 -3.76 9.82 1.26
CA ALA A 70 -4.31 10.87 0.41
C ALA A 70 -3.23 11.82 -0.10
N ARG A 71 -2.30 12.20 0.76
CA ARG A 71 -1.21 13.10 0.40
C ARG A 71 -0.28 12.44 -0.62
N GLU A 72 0.09 11.19 -0.39
CA GLU A 72 0.99 10.48 -1.29
C GLU A 72 0.38 10.22 -2.66
N LEU A 73 -0.94 10.04 -2.72
CA LEU A 73 -1.67 9.81 -3.96
C LEU A 73 -2.19 11.11 -4.59
N ASN A 74 -1.95 12.24 -3.94
CA ASN A 74 -2.39 13.55 -4.42
C ASN A 74 -3.91 13.64 -4.60
N ILE A 75 -4.65 13.16 -3.61
CA ILE A 75 -6.11 13.22 -3.60
C ILE A 75 -6.51 14.49 -2.86
N ALA A 76 -6.73 15.57 -3.59
CA ALA A 76 -6.90 16.90 -3.02
C ALA A 76 -8.18 17.04 -2.19
N ASP A 77 -9.23 16.32 -2.54
CA ASP A 77 -10.55 16.47 -1.92
C ASP A 77 -10.81 15.45 -0.81
N ALA A 78 -9.82 14.62 -0.46
CA ALA A 78 -10.02 13.58 0.53
C ALA A 78 -10.10 14.14 1.95
N TYR A 79 -9.38 15.21 2.25
CA TYR A 79 -9.31 15.82 3.58
C TYR A 79 -9.06 17.31 3.50
#